data_b6b22e99161e6cf27083a47247eae390
#
_entry.id   b6b22e99161e6cf27083a47247eae390
#
_cell.length_a   1.000
_cell.length_b   1.000
_cell.length_c   1.000
_cell.angle_alpha   90.00
_cell.angle_beta   90.00
_cell.angle_gamma   90.00
#
_symmetry.space_group_name_H-M   'P 1'
#
loop_
_entity.id
_entity.type
_entity.pdbx_description
1 polymer ?
#
loop_
_entity_poly.entity_id
_entity_poly.type
_entity_poly.pdbx_seq_one_letter_code
_entity_poly.pdbx_strand_id
1 'polypeptide(L)'
;MQGAREDVIVVGAGAIGLAAALALRAQGRQVRVIDRGRVGGATSHGNCGTITPSHAPPLAAPGVPLRALRWMLDPRAPLYVRTRLDPALWRWLLQFGARCNARDWLHATRARGALLNDSRLRLAQWVQTHALDCEFEARGLDYVFGDARNFDHHAAECEALNAQGIASARIDGTDYARDN
;
A
#
# COMPACT_ATOMS: atom_id res chain seq x y z
N MET A 1 -19.47 7.22 -40.87
CA MET A 1 -18.48 6.64 -39.93
C MET A 1 -19.25 6.12 -38.73
N GLN A 2 -19.52 4.81 -38.66
CA GLN A 2 -20.10 4.21 -37.46
C GLN A 2 -18.99 4.26 -36.40
N GLY A 3 -19.19 5.07 -35.34
CA GLY A 3 -18.25 5.13 -34.21
C GLY A 3 -18.15 3.74 -33.59
N ALA A 4 -16.91 3.27 -33.40
CA ALA A 4 -16.66 2.02 -32.70
C ALA A 4 -17.37 2.09 -31.34
N ARG A 5 -18.24 1.12 -31.06
CA ARG A 5 -18.99 1.04 -29.82
C ARG A 5 -18.03 0.68 -28.68
N GLU A 6 -17.89 1.55 -27.69
CA GLU A 6 -17.06 1.25 -26.54
C GLU A 6 -17.66 0.08 -25.75
N ASP A 7 -16.80 -0.89 -25.39
CA ASP A 7 -17.21 -2.05 -24.59
C ASP A 7 -17.23 -1.72 -23.10
N VAL A 8 -16.36 -0.78 -22.67
CA VAL A 8 -16.14 -0.45 -21.26
C VAL A 8 -16.00 1.05 -21.07
N ILE A 9 -16.69 1.57 -20.07
CA ILE A 9 -16.49 2.94 -19.58
C ILE A 9 -15.82 2.87 -18.22
N VAL A 10 -14.67 3.52 -18.10
CA VAL A 10 -13.95 3.70 -16.83
C VAL A 10 -14.27 5.10 -16.28
N VAL A 11 -14.85 5.17 -15.10
CA VAL A 11 -15.17 6.42 -14.41
C VAL A 11 -14.06 6.77 -13.44
N GLY A 12 -13.36 7.88 -13.72
CA GLY A 12 -12.21 8.37 -12.97
C GLY A 12 -10.89 8.17 -13.73
N ALA A 13 -10.21 9.27 -14.04
CA ALA A 13 -8.92 9.30 -14.72
C ALA A 13 -7.74 9.52 -13.75
N GLY A 14 -7.83 8.99 -12.53
CA GLY A 14 -6.70 8.85 -11.62
C GLY A 14 -5.85 7.62 -11.95
N ALA A 15 -4.77 7.37 -11.19
CA ALA A 15 -3.85 6.26 -11.43
C ALA A 15 -4.55 4.89 -11.56
N ILE A 16 -5.54 4.62 -10.71
CA ILE A 16 -6.29 3.35 -10.72
C ILE A 16 -7.10 3.21 -12.00
N GLY A 17 -7.85 4.25 -12.39
CA GLY A 17 -8.68 4.21 -13.61
C GLY A 17 -7.84 4.11 -14.89
N LEU A 18 -6.74 4.83 -14.96
CA LEU A 18 -5.81 4.77 -16.08
C LEU A 18 -5.14 3.39 -16.20
N ALA A 19 -4.70 2.81 -15.09
CA ALA A 19 -4.14 1.46 -15.06
C ALA A 19 -5.17 0.40 -15.51
N ALA A 20 -6.41 0.51 -15.02
CA ALA A 20 -7.50 -0.38 -15.46
C ALA A 20 -7.79 -0.24 -16.96
N ALA A 21 -7.85 1.00 -17.47
CA ALA A 21 -8.07 1.27 -18.88
C ALA A 21 -6.95 0.70 -19.76
N LEU A 22 -5.69 0.86 -19.34
CA LEU A 22 -4.54 0.32 -20.03
C LEU A 22 -4.60 -1.22 -20.10
N ALA A 23 -4.88 -1.86 -18.98
CA ALA A 23 -5.00 -3.31 -18.89
C ALA A 23 -6.15 -3.87 -19.75
N LEU A 24 -7.30 -3.19 -19.79
CA LEU A 24 -8.43 -3.56 -20.61
C LEU A 24 -8.13 -3.38 -22.12
N ARG A 25 -7.46 -2.31 -22.48
CA ARG A 25 -7.00 -2.10 -23.87
C ARG A 25 -6.01 -3.16 -24.32
N ALA A 26 -5.09 -3.58 -23.45
CA ALA A 26 -4.17 -4.67 -23.76
C ALA A 26 -4.90 -6.01 -24.00
N GLN A 27 -6.12 -6.17 -23.48
CA GLN A 27 -7.02 -7.30 -23.77
C GLN A 27 -7.90 -7.09 -25.01
N GLY A 28 -7.66 -6.06 -25.81
CA GLY A 28 -8.40 -5.77 -27.03
C GLY A 28 -9.75 -5.06 -26.82
N ARG A 29 -10.06 -4.58 -25.60
CA ARG A 29 -11.32 -3.87 -25.33
C ARG A 29 -11.28 -2.43 -25.85
N GLN A 30 -12.42 -1.95 -26.33
CA GLN A 30 -12.63 -0.53 -26.62
C GLN A 30 -13.02 0.20 -25.33
N VAL A 31 -12.13 1.05 -24.84
CA VAL A 31 -12.28 1.68 -23.53
C VAL A 31 -12.42 3.19 -23.67
N ARG A 32 -13.44 3.76 -23.02
CA ARG A 32 -13.58 5.20 -22.80
C ARG A 32 -13.33 5.51 -21.32
N VAL A 33 -12.43 6.46 -21.03
CA VAL A 33 -12.23 7.00 -19.69
C VAL A 33 -12.95 8.34 -19.58
N ILE A 34 -13.72 8.52 -18.53
CA ILE A 34 -14.41 9.77 -18.22
C ILE A 34 -14.02 10.26 -16.82
N ASP A 35 -13.81 11.57 -16.69
CA ASP A 35 -13.52 12.23 -15.40
C ASP A 35 -14.21 13.58 -15.35
N ARG A 36 -14.54 14.05 -14.15
CA ARG A 36 -15.13 15.37 -13.94
C ARG A 36 -14.13 16.52 -14.02
N GLY A 37 -12.83 16.21 -13.96
CA GLY A 37 -11.73 17.17 -13.99
C GLY A 37 -10.65 16.75 -14.98
N ARG A 38 -9.42 17.22 -14.77
CA ARG A 38 -8.30 16.82 -15.61
C ARG A 38 -7.73 15.46 -15.18
N VAL A 39 -7.12 14.77 -16.13
CA VAL A 39 -6.45 13.48 -15.90
C VAL A 39 -5.40 13.62 -14.80
N GLY A 40 -5.44 12.69 -13.84
CA GLY A 40 -4.50 12.66 -12.71
C GLY A 40 -4.64 13.80 -11.69
N GLY A 41 -5.51 14.80 -11.93
CA GLY A 41 -5.53 16.06 -11.21
C GLY A 41 -6.09 16.06 -9.77
N ALA A 42 -6.47 14.89 -9.25
CA ALA A 42 -6.99 14.74 -7.88
C ALA A 42 -5.94 14.09 -6.97
N THR A 43 -6.34 13.10 -6.17
CA THR A 43 -5.47 12.39 -5.19
C THR A 43 -4.22 11.79 -5.83
N SER A 44 -4.27 11.35 -7.09
CA SER A 44 -3.11 10.79 -7.78
C SER A 44 -2.00 11.81 -8.03
N HIS A 45 -2.33 13.10 -8.14
CA HIS A 45 -1.34 14.18 -8.25
C HIS A 45 -0.72 14.51 -6.89
N GLY A 46 -1.50 14.38 -5.81
CA GLY A 46 -1.11 14.82 -4.46
C GLY A 46 -0.52 13.74 -3.57
N ASN A 47 -0.23 12.54 -4.09
CA ASN A 47 0.44 11.50 -3.31
C ASN A 47 1.97 11.60 -3.42
N CYS A 48 2.69 10.93 -2.51
CA CYS A 48 4.15 10.95 -2.49
C CYS A 48 4.83 10.06 -3.57
N GLY A 49 4.06 9.39 -4.42
CA GLY A 49 4.58 8.56 -5.52
C GLY A 49 5.34 7.30 -5.10
N THR A 50 5.39 6.98 -3.82
CA THR A 50 6.15 5.84 -3.30
C THR A 50 5.45 4.52 -3.57
N ILE A 51 6.18 3.54 -4.13
CA ILE A 51 5.68 2.20 -4.41
C ILE A 51 6.35 1.22 -3.45
N THR A 52 5.61 0.84 -2.40
CA THR A 52 6.14 0.10 -1.25
C THR A 52 5.38 -1.20 -1.01
N PRO A 53 5.72 -2.31 -1.70
CA PRO A 53 5.17 -3.63 -1.39
C PRO A 53 5.41 -4.08 0.06
N SER A 54 6.45 -3.57 0.71
CA SER A 54 6.74 -3.81 2.13
C SER A 54 5.64 -3.35 3.09
N HIS A 55 4.74 -2.44 2.66
CA HIS A 55 3.54 -2.07 3.42
C HIS A 55 2.37 -3.07 3.27
N ALA A 56 2.65 -4.32 2.89
CA ALA A 56 1.66 -5.39 2.82
C ALA A 56 1.02 -5.75 4.17
N PRO A 57 1.73 -5.76 5.32
CA PRO A 57 1.13 -6.08 6.60
C PRO A 57 -0.05 -5.16 6.94
N PRO A 58 -1.20 -5.72 7.37
CA PRO A 58 -2.35 -4.91 7.77
C PRO A 58 -2.15 -4.29 9.15
N LEU A 59 -2.84 -3.18 9.42
CA LEU A 59 -2.85 -2.55 10.74
C LEU A 59 -3.46 -3.45 11.82
N ALA A 60 -4.34 -4.38 11.46
CA ALA A 60 -4.96 -5.34 12.36
C ALA A 60 -3.95 -6.45 12.74
N ALA A 61 -2.95 -6.10 13.55
CA ALA A 61 -1.91 -7.00 14.03
C ALA A 61 -2.16 -7.46 15.47
N PRO A 62 -1.59 -8.60 15.90
CA PRO A 62 -1.64 -9.03 17.29
C PRO A 62 -1.14 -7.92 18.25
N GLY A 63 -1.87 -7.73 19.36
CA GLY A 63 -1.52 -6.71 20.37
C GLY A 63 -1.96 -5.27 20.07
N VAL A 64 -2.42 -4.98 18.85
CA VAL A 64 -2.89 -3.63 18.47
C VAL A 64 -4.04 -3.14 19.34
N PRO A 65 -5.08 -3.92 19.70
CA PRO A 65 -6.16 -3.44 20.56
C PRO A 65 -5.65 -2.96 21.94
N LEU A 66 -4.75 -3.72 22.57
CA LEU A 66 -4.18 -3.33 23.86
C LEU A 66 -3.28 -2.09 23.74
N ARG A 67 -2.51 -1.99 22.66
CA ARG A 67 -1.69 -0.81 22.36
C ARG A 67 -2.55 0.42 22.11
N ALA A 68 -3.64 0.29 21.34
CA ALA A 68 -4.59 1.35 21.10
C ALA A 68 -5.24 1.88 22.37
N LEU A 69 -5.63 1.00 23.32
CA LEU A 69 -6.15 1.40 24.61
C LEU A 69 -5.12 2.20 25.42
N ARG A 70 -3.85 1.81 25.41
CA ARG A 70 -2.77 2.58 26.06
C ARG A 70 -2.59 3.95 25.41
N TRP A 71 -2.63 4.02 24.10
CA TRP A 71 -2.52 5.29 23.35
C TRP A 71 -3.68 6.26 23.65
N MET A 72 -4.87 5.75 23.89
CA MET A 72 -6.00 6.58 24.30
C MET A 72 -5.78 7.35 25.61
N LEU A 73 -4.84 6.89 26.45
CA LEU A 73 -4.47 7.52 27.72
C LEU A 73 -3.28 8.49 27.58
N ASP A 74 -2.62 8.53 26.42
CA ASP A 74 -1.47 9.38 26.14
C ASP A 74 -1.81 10.49 25.13
N PRO A 75 -1.82 11.77 25.52
CA PRO A 75 -2.11 12.88 24.61
C PRO A 75 -1.12 13.04 23.44
N ARG A 76 0.06 12.42 23.53
CA ARG A 76 1.10 12.46 22.49
C ARG A 76 1.06 11.25 21.57
N ALA A 77 0.16 10.32 21.79
CA ALA A 77 0.06 9.11 20.98
C ALA A 77 -0.40 9.41 19.55
N PRO A 78 0.05 8.61 18.57
CA PRO A 78 -0.30 8.82 17.16
C PRO A 78 -1.75 8.48 16.84
N LEU A 79 -2.47 7.84 17.76
CA LEU A 79 -3.87 7.43 17.55
C LEU A 79 -4.76 7.94 18.70
N TYR A 80 -5.78 8.69 18.33
CA TYR A 80 -6.86 9.07 19.21
C TYR A 80 -8.21 8.74 18.55
N VAL A 81 -9.04 7.96 19.22
CA VAL A 81 -10.41 7.67 18.80
C VAL A 81 -11.35 8.43 19.74
N ARG A 82 -12.04 9.44 19.20
CA ARG A 82 -13.03 10.17 19.99
C ARG A 82 -14.17 9.25 20.41
N THR A 83 -14.34 9.08 21.70
CA THR A 83 -15.46 8.30 22.26
C THR A 83 -16.78 8.98 21.99
N ARG A 84 -17.71 8.26 21.40
CA ARG A 84 -19.07 8.72 21.11
C ARG A 84 -20.05 7.56 21.12
N LEU A 85 -21.30 7.84 21.41
CA LEU A 85 -22.38 6.85 21.39
C LEU A 85 -22.82 6.62 19.92
N ASP A 86 -22.00 5.86 19.19
CA ASP A 86 -22.22 5.51 17.80
C ASP A 86 -22.11 3.99 17.67
N PRO A 87 -23.26 3.27 17.56
CA PRO A 87 -23.26 1.82 17.45
C PRO A 87 -22.49 1.29 16.25
N ALA A 88 -22.44 2.05 15.15
CA ALA A 88 -21.68 1.65 13.96
C ALA A 88 -20.17 1.68 14.24
N LEU A 89 -19.67 2.71 14.93
CA LEU A 89 -18.29 2.79 15.37
C LEU A 89 -17.91 1.63 16.29
N TRP A 90 -18.74 1.33 17.28
CA TRP A 90 -18.47 0.25 18.23
C TRP A 90 -18.49 -1.12 17.56
N ARG A 91 -19.44 -1.36 16.67
CA ARG A 91 -19.47 -2.58 15.86
C ARG A 91 -18.21 -2.74 15.02
N TRP A 92 -17.75 -1.65 14.38
CA TRP A 92 -16.52 -1.66 13.60
C TRP A 92 -15.29 -1.96 14.46
N LEU A 93 -15.16 -1.32 15.64
CA LEU A 93 -14.06 -1.55 16.57
C LEU A 93 -14.00 -3.01 17.05
N LEU A 94 -15.16 -3.62 17.36
CA LEU A 94 -15.25 -5.03 17.74
C LEU A 94 -14.81 -5.95 16.59
N GLN A 95 -15.28 -5.68 15.38
CA GLN A 95 -14.88 -6.46 14.19
C GLN A 95 -13.38 -6.29 13.89
N PHE A 96 -12.85 -5.09 14.00
CA PHE A 96 -11.42 -4.82 13.86
C PHE A 96 -10.60 -5.58 14.91
N GLY A 97 -10.99 -5.50 16.19
CA GLY A 97 -10.35 -6.22 17.29
C GLY A 97 -10.34 -7.73 17.09
N ALA A 98 -11.44 -8.31 16.61
CA ALA A 98 -11.54 -9.74 16.31
C ALA A 98 -10.56 -10.20 15.21
N ARG A 99 -10.15 -9.29 14.30
CA ARG A 99 -9.17 -9.57 13.25
C ARG A 99 -7.71 -9.34 13.69
N CYS A 100 -7.47 -8.78 14.87
CA CYS A 100 -6.14 -8.55 15.40
C CYS A 100 -5.52 -9.85 15.99
N ASN A 101 -5.38 -10.86 15.16
CA ASN A 101 -4.76 -12.14 15.51
C ASN A 101 -3.73 -12.58 14.46
N ALA A 102 -2.79 -13.45 14.83
CA ALA A 102 -1.66 -13.85 13.98
C ALA A 102 -2.11 -14.53 12.68
N ARG A 103 -3.18 -15.35 12.72
CA ARG A 103 -3.69 -16.07 11.54
C ARG A 103 -4.22 -15.11 10.48
N ASP A 104 -5.11 -14.20 10.87
CA ASP A 104 -5.72 -13.23 9.96
C ASP A 104 -4.69 -12.24 9.45
N TRP A 105 -3.77 -11.80 10.31
CA TRP A 105 -2.64 -10.94 9.96
C TRP A 105 -1.76 -11.58 8.88
N LEU A 106 -1.33 -12.83 9.08
CA LEU A 106 -0.48 -13.53 8.12
C LEU A 106 -1.19 -13.79 6.79
N HIS A 107 -2.47 -14.19 6.85
CA HIS A 107 -3.28 -14.40 5.65
C HIS A 107 -3.43 -13.11 4.83
N ALA A 108 -3.77 -12.00 5.48
CA ALA A 108 -3.91 -10.71 4.83
C ALA A 108 -2.56 -10.18 4.29
N THR A 109 -1.46 -10.36 5.04
CA THR A 109 -0.12 -9.99 4.59
C THR A 109 0.26 -10.74 3.31
N ARG A 110 0.01 -12.04 3.24
CA ARG A 110 0.28 -12.84 2.05
C ARG A 110 -0.54 -12.39 0.84
N ALA A 111 -1.84 -12.24 1.01
CA ALA A 111 -2.72 -11.82 -0.08
C ALA A 111 -2.38 -10.43 -0.61
N ARG A 112 -2.14 -9.46 0.29
CA ARG A 112 -1.74 -8.10 -0.09
C ARG A 112 -0.34 -8.06 -0.68
N GLY A 113 0.61 -8.80 -0.12
CA GLY A 113 1.99 -8.87 -0.61
C GLY A 113 2.06 -9.38 -2.05
N ALA A 114 1.33 -10.46 -2.36
CA ALA A 114 1.25 -10.98 -3.72
C ALA A 114 0.69 -9.93 -4.71
N LEU A 115 -0.41 -9.25 -4.34
CA LEU A 115 -1.02 -8.22 -5.18
C LEU A 115 -0.10 -7.01 -5.37
N LEU A 116 0.51 -6.52 -4.30
CA LEU A 116 1.38 -5.34 -4.33
C LEU A 116 2.67 -5.61 -5.13
N ASN A 117 3.24 -6.81 -4.99
CA ASN A 117 4.44 -7.19 -5.75
C ASN A 117 4.12 -7.34 -7.25
N ASP A 118 2.99 -7.98 -7.62
CA ASP A 118 2.54 -8.04 -9.02
C ASP A 118 2.31 -6.64 -9.58
N SER A 119 1.67 -5.74 -8.82
CA SER A 119 1.44 -4.34 -9.22
C SER A 119 2.75 -3.59 -9.45
N ARG A 120 3.76 -3.77 -8.59
CA ARG A 120 5.08 -3.16 -8.75
C ARG A 120 5.76 -3.62 -10.02
N LEU A 121 5.75 -4.92 -10.30
CA LEU A 121 6.36 -5.50 -11.50
C LEU A 121 5.67 -5.00 -12.78
N ARG A 122 4.33 -4.96 -12.79
CA ARG A 122 3.56 -4.43 -13.92
C ARG A 122 3.83 -2.95 -14.16
N LEU A 123 3.92 -2.16 -13.10
CA LEU A 123 4.21 -0.74 -13.25
C LEU A 123 5.61 -0.52 -13.84
N ALA A 124 6.63 -1.21 -13.34
CA ALA A 124 7.98 -1.15 -13.90
C ALA A 124 7.99 -1.54 -15.38
N GLN A 125 7.28 -2.60 -15.73
CA GLN A 125 7.12 -3.02 -17.12
C GLN A 125 6.43 -1.95 -17.98
N TRP A 126 5.36 -1.31 -17.47
CA TRP A 126 4.65 -0.26 -18.22
C TRP A 126 5.52 0.97 -18.44
N VAL A 127 6.28 1.40 -17.43
CA VAL A 127 7.22 2.52 -17.57
C VAL A 127 8.19 2.25 -18.71
N GLN A 128 8.75 1.03 -18.79
CA GLN A 128 9.68 0.64 -19.85
C GLN A 128 8.98 0.50 -21.21
N THR A 129 7.88 -0.26 -21.26
CA THR A 129 7.18 -0.58 -22.52
C THR A 129 6.59 0.64 -23.22
N HIS A 130 6.11 1.60 -22.42
CA HIS A 130 5.49 2.82 -22.96
C HIS A 130 6.44 4.03 -22.94
N ALA A 131 7.71 3.83 -22.59
CA ALA A 131 8.72 4.90 -22.46
C ALA A 131 8.16 6.11 -21.71
N LEU A 132 7.54 5.86 -20.53
CA LEU A 132 6.92 6.93 -19.76
C LEU A 132 8.00 7.87 -19.23
N ASP A 133 7.89 9.14 -19.62
CA ASP A 133 8.74 10.21 -19.09
C ASP A 133 8.27 10.59 -17.68
N CYS A 134 8.84 9.91 -16.68
CA CYS A 134 8.57 10.12 -15.26
C CYS A 134 9.82 9.76 -14.44
N GLU A 135 9.99 10.40 -13.30
CA GLU A 135 11.10 10.18 -12.38
C GLU A 135 10.98 8.85 -11.62
N PHE A 136 10.83 7.75 -12.38
CA PHE A 136 10.70 6.41 -11.79
C PHE A 136 12.07 5.82 -11.49
N GLU A 137 12.35 5.58 -10.22
CA GLU A 137 13.56 4.93 -9.76
C GLU A 137 13.25 3.69 -8.91
N ALA A 138 13.90 2.58 -9.22
CA ALA A 138 13.75 1.31 -8.51
C ALA A 138 14.90 1.07 -7.52
N ARG A 139 15.20 2.05 -6.66
CA ARG A 139 16.33 2.00 -5.70
C ARG A 139 15.98 1.34 -4.37
N GLY A 140 14.70 1.05 -4.12
CA GLY A 140 14.24 0.51 -2.85
C GLY A 140 13.80 1.59 -1.86
N LEU A 141 13.69 1.21 -0.60
CA LEU A 141 13.28 2.08 0.50
C LEU A 141 14.00 1.65 1.78
N ASP A 142 14.65 2.59 2.45
CA ASP A 142 15.31 2.34 3.72
C ASP A 142 14.40 2.71 4.89
N TYR A 143 14.32 1.80 5.86
CA TYR A 143 13.69 2.06 7.15
C TYR A 143 14.74 2.31 8.21
N VAL A 144 14.78 3.53 8.74
CA VAL A 144 15.75 3.94 9.76
C VAL A 144 15.10 3.92 11.14
N PHE A 145 15.76 3.29 12.12
CA PHE A 145 15.27 3.15 13.49
C PHE A 145 16.24 3.81 14.47
N GLY A 146 15.71 4.58 15.41
CA GLY A 146 16.49 5.21 16.48
C GLY A 146 16.76 4.29 17.68
N ASP A 147 16.19 3.09 17.70
CA ASP A 147 16.36 2.11 18.78
C ASP A 147 16.32 0.66 18.29
N ALA A 148 17.08 -0.19 18.98
CA ALA A 148 17.26 -1.59 18.61
C ALA A 148 15.94 -2.41 18.72
N ARG A 149 15.05 -2.08 19.68
CA ARG A 149 13.81 -2.84 19.88
C ARG A 149 12.86 -2.70 18.69
N ASN A 150 12.69 -1.49 18.19
CA ASN A 150 11.85 -1.24 17.02
C ASN A 150 12.49 -1.82 15.76
N PHE A 151 13.82 -1.77 15.65
CA PHE A 151 14.56 -2.42 14.57
C PHE A 151 14.34 -3.93 14.55
N ASP A 152 14.53 -4.61 15.69
CA ASP A 152 14.34 -6.07 15.79
C ASP A 152 12.88 -6.49 15.54
N HIS A 153 11.92 -5.67 16.01
CA HIS A 153 10.51 -5.93 15.72
C HIS A 153 10.21 -5.87 14.23
N HIS A 154 10.75 -4.87 13.53
CA HIS A 154 10.56 -4.72 12.09
C HIS A 154 11.29 -5.81 11.30
N ALA A 155 12.45 -6.24 11.76
CA ALA A 155 13.18 -7.35 11.14
C ALA A 155 12.37 -8.65 11.08
N ALA A 156 11.61 -8.96 12.14
CA ALA A 156 10.69 -10.10 12.14
C ALA A 156 9.54 -9.97 11.13
N GLU A 157 9.05 -8.74 10.89
CA GLU A 157 8.07 -8.48 9.82
C GLU A 157 8.69 -8.68 8.44
N CYS A 158 9.95 -8.28 8.26
CA CYS A 158 10.70 -8.46 7.01
C CYS A 158 10.87 -9.93 6.61
N GLU A 159 11.03 -10.86 7.56
CA GLU A 159 11.08 -12.30 7.26
C GLU A 159 9.80 -12.77 6.57
N ALA A 160 8.64 -12.31 7.04
CA ALA A 160 7.35 -12.65 6.43
C ALA A 160 7.19 -12.05 5.01
N LEU A 161 7.82 -10.92 4.73
CA LEU A 161 7.84 -10.27 3.41
C LEU A 161 8.80 -10.97 2.45
N ASN A 162 9.99 -11.36 2.93
CA ASN A 162 10.98 -12.10 2.16
C ASN A 162 10.40 -13.43 1.64
N ALA A 163 9.63 -14.13 2.47
CA ALA A 163 8.93 -15.35 2.08
C ALA A 163 7.90 -15.14 0.94
N GLN A 164 7.60 -13.89 0.59
CA GLN A 164 6.66 -13.51 -0.47
C GLN A 164 7.36 -12.84 -1.67
N GLY A 165 8.70 -12.89 -1.73
CA GLY A 165 9.49 -12.28 -2.80
C GLY A 165 9.61 -10.77 -2.70
N ILE A 166 9.31 -10.17 -1.54
CA ILE A 166 9.57 -8.77 -1.25
C ILE A 166 10.88 -8.71 -0.49
N ALA A 167 11.99 -8.62 -1.23
CA ALA A 167 13.33 -8.67 -0.66
C ALA A 167 13.55 -7.51 0.32
N SER A 168 14.01 -7.84 1.52
CA SER A 168 14.46 -6.87 2.53
C SER A 168 15.69 -7.43 3.25
N ALA A 169 16.61 -6.54 3.59
CA ALA A 169 17.86 -6.88 4.27
C ALA A 169 18.00 -6.03 5.55
N ARG A 170 18.55 -6.63 6.59
CA ARG A 170 18.97 -5.94 7.79
C ARG A 170 20.36 -5.36 7.56
N ILE A 171 20.55 -4.08 7.80
CA ILE A 171 21.82 -3.38 7.70
C ILE A 171 22.09 -2.69 9.04
N ASP A 172 23.24 -2.93 9.64
CA ASP A 172 23.62 -2.21 10.86
C ASP A 172 24.01 -0.76 10.54
N GLY A 173 23.75 0.17 11.47
CA GLY A 173 23.97 1.57 11.25
C GLY A 173 25.43 1.96 10.92
N THR A 174 26.40 1.20 11.44
CA THR A 174 27.83 1.35 11.11
C THR A 174 28.15 0.97 9.67
N ASP A 175 27.53 -0.10 9.17
CA ASP A 175 27.71 -0.56 7.79
C ASP A 175 26.97 0.37 6.83
N TYR A 176 25.76 0.80 7.19
CA TYR A 176 24.99 1.77 6.40
C TYR A 176 25.72 3.10 6.24
N ALA A 177 26.33 3.63 7.32
CA ALA A 177 27.08 4.89 7.28
C ALA A 177 28.40 4.79 6.49
N ARG A 178 28.95 3.59 6.32
CA ARG A 178 30.14 3.38 5.50
C ARG A 178 29.81 3.33 4.01
N ASP A 179 28.66 2.79 3.65
CA ASP A 179 28.29 2.48 2.26
C ASP A 179 27.45 3.61 1.59
N ASN A 180 27.04 4.64 2.36
CA ASN A 180 26.31 5.83 1.93
C ASN A 180 26.92 7.12 2.45
#